data_7ee680884eb74d8e73eca8500e0d2060
#
_entry.id   7ee680884eb74d8e73eca8500e0d2060
#
_cell.length_a   1.000
_cell.length_b   1.000
_cell.length_c   1.000
_cell.angle_alpha   90.00
_cell.angle_beta   90.00
_cell.angle_gamma   90.00
#
_symmetry.space_group_name_H-M   'P 1'
#
loop_
_entity.id
_entity.type
_entity.pdbx_description
1 polymer ?
#
loop_
_entity_poly.entity_id
_entity_poly.type
_entity_poly.pdbx_seq_one_letter_code
_entity_poly.pdbx_strand_id
1 'polypeptide(L)'
;MKTVWLLYQQEDLSANRDYARLMRENGLKRDMKIETVLTRDLTLLLDENGTPSCLRKGRKEGPDAVIARMREPLYSRHFERMGVPVFNGSEVCRICNDKRQTLQFLSGLPMPRTTFLTPFTPMPQDGPVIVKPACSHGGDRVELVETQFQWNDALEALQGEPALMQSVTRRPGRDLRVYVLFGQIVAGVMRTAK
;
A
#
# COMPACT_ATOMS: atom_id res chain seq x y z
N MET A 1 -15.59 -26.09 -5.13
CA MET A 1 -14.36 -25.28 -5.31
C MET A 1 -14.73 -23.82 -5.11
N LYS A 2 -14.09 -23.12 -4.16
CA LYS A 2 -14.34 -21.68 -3.91
C LYS A 2 -13.61 -20.82 -4.91
N THR A 3 -14.25 -19.72 -5.34
CA THR A 3 -13.65 -18.74 -6.27
C THR A 3 -13.08 -17.56 -5.49
N VAL A 4 -11.79 -17.29 -5.66
CA VAL A 4 -11.10 -16.17 -5.02
C VAL A 4 -10.63 -15.20 -6.11
N TRP A 5 -10.99 -13.93 -5.99
CA TRP A 5 -10.47 -12.91 -6.91
C TRP A 5 -9.19 -12.30 -6.37
N LEU A 6 -8.13 -12.37 -7.18
CA LEU A 6 -6.87 -11.69 -6.96
C LEU A 6 -6.92 -10.37 -7.74
N LEU A 7 -7.26 -9.27 -7.03
CA LEU A 7 -7.49 -7.97 -7.65
C LEU A 7 -6.20 -7.19 -7.87
N TYR A 8 -6.07 -6.64 -9.07
CA TYR A 8 -4.98 -5.75 -9.47
C TYR A 8 -5.46 -4.53 -10.25
N GLN A 9 -4.72 -3.43 -10.16
CA GLN A 9 -4.63 -2.45 -11.23
C GLN A 9 -3.71 -2.98 -12.34
N GLN A 10 -3.85 -2.49 -13.56
CA GLN A 10 -3.10 -3.01 -14.71
C GLN A 10 -1.58 -2.90 -14.52
N GLU A 11 -1.14 -1.76 -13.99
CA GLU A 11 0.27 -1.44 -13.76
C GLU A 11 0.87 -2.40 -12.71
N ASP A 12 0.15 -2.63 -11.63
CA ASP A 12 0.60 -3.50 -10.53
C ASP A 12 0.69 -4.97 -10.97
N LEU A 13 -0.19 -5.42 -11.85
CA LEU A 13 -0.15 -6.79 -12.38
C LEU A 13 1.10 -7.03 -13.21
N SER A 14 1.53 -6.05 -14.00
CA SER A 14 2.72 -6.19 -14.86
C SER A 14 3.95 -6.57 -14.07
N ALA A 15 4.13 -5.94 -12.89
CA ALA A 15 5.25 -6.20 -11.99
C ALA A 15 5.07 -7.45 -11.10
N ASN A 16 3.88 -8.04 -11.07
CA ASN A 16 3.54 -9.14 -10.13
C ASN A 16 3.03 -10.41 -10.83
N ARG A 17 3.35 -10.61 -12.09
CA ARG A 17 2.86 -11.77 -12.90
C ARG A 17 3.21 -13.12 -12.27
N ASP A 18 4.44 -13.27 -11.76
CA ASP A 18 4.89 -14.51 -11.14
C ASP A 18 4.13 -14.80 -9.84
N TYR A 19 3.90 -13.77 -9.02
CA TYR A 19 3.06 -13.93 -7.83
C TYR A 19 1.65 -14.37 -8.19
N ALA A 20 1.02 -13.75 -9.18
CA ALA A 20 -0.32 -14.12 -9.63
C ALA A 20 -0.36 -15.57 -10.16
N ARG A 21 0.68 -16.01 -10.88
CA ARG A 21 0.83 -17.41 -11.35
C ARG A 21 0.93 -18.36 -10.18
N LEU A 22 1.85 -18.10 -9.22
CA LEU A 22 2.04 -18.93 -8.03
C LEU A 22 0.77 -19.06 -7.19
N MET A 23 0.03 -17.96 -7.03
CA MET A 23 -1.24 -17.97 -6.31
C MET A 23 -2.26 -18.88 -6.97
N ARG A 24 -2.41 -18.84 -8.30
CA ARG A 24 -3.32 -19.73 -9.04
C ARG A 24 -2.94 -21.20 -8.88
N GLU A 25 -1.67 -21.52 -9.10
CA GLU A 25 -1.13 -22.89 -9.00
C GLU A 25 -1.34 -23.47 -7.58
N ASN A 26 -1.05 -22.69 -6.55
CA ASN A 26 -1.22 -23.12 -5.17
C ASN A 26 -2.68 -23.14 -4.71
N GLY A 27 -3.53 -22.29 -5.29
CA GLY A 27 -4.97 -22.32 -5.06
C GLY A 27 -5.58 -23.64 -5.52
N LEU A 28 -5.27 -24.08 -6.72
CA LEU A 28 -5.76 -25.34 -7.27
C LEU A 28 -5.40 -26.54 -6.39
N LYS A 29 -4.19 -26.57 -5.81
CA LYS A 29 -3.77 -27.61 -4.86
C LYS A 29 -4.60 -27.64 -3.56
N ARG A 30 -5.42 -26.62 -3.30
CA ARG A 30 -6.24 -26.43 -2.09
C ARG A 30 -7.73 -26.30 -2.39
N ASP A 31 -8.16 -26.78 -3.54
CA ASP A 31 -9.55 -26.71 -4.01
C ASP A 31 -10.11 -25.26 -4.07
N MET A 32 -9.24 -24.31 -4.43
CA MET A 32 -9.60 -22.92 -4.65
C MET A 32 -9.27 -22.50 -6.08
N LYS A 33 -10.23 -21.87 -6.77
CA LYS A 33 -10.04 -21.25 -8.07
C LYS A 33 -9.63 -19.79 -7.84
N ILE A 34 -8.33 -19.47 -8.01
CA ILE A 34 -7.85 -18.09 -7.92
C ILE A 34 -7.85 -17.47 -9.31
N GLU A 35 -8.66 -16.44 -9.48
CA GLU A 35 -8.77 -15.68 -10.73
C GLU A 35 -8.12 -14.29 -10.59
N THR A 36 -7.21 -13.97 -11.50
CA THR A 36 -6.68 -12.60 -11.60
C THR A 36 -7.73 -11.71 -12.25
N VAL A 37 -8.17 -10.67 -11.54
CA VAL A 37 -9.20 -9.74 -11.98
C VAL A 37 -8.64 -8.32 -11.94
N LEU A 38 -8.81 -7.58 -13.03
CA LEU A 38 -8.41 -6.18 -13.09
C LEU A 38 -9.56 -5.27 -12.62
N THR A 39 -9.23 -4.24 -11.86
CA THR A 39 -10.23 -3.28 -11.38
C THR A 39 -11.01 -2.62 -12.52
N ARG A 40 -10.38 -2.39 -13.68
CA ARG A 40 -11.04 -1.84 -14.88
C ARG A 40 -12.12 -2.77 -15.47
N ASP A 41 -12.10 -4.05 -15.14
CA ASP A 41 -13.10 -5.02 -15.58
C ASP A 41 -14.33 -5.08 -14.65
N LEU A 42 -14.28 -4.32 -13.54
CA LEU A 42 -15.31 -4.29 -12.51
C LEU A 42 -16.13 -2.99 -12.57
N THR A 43 -17.44 -3.13 -12.48
CA THR A 43 -18.36 -2.04 -12.18
C THR A 43 -18.92 -2.25 -10.79
N LEU A 44 -18.65 -1.33 -9.88
CA LEU A 44 -19.19 -1.32 -8.52
C LEU A 44 -20.52 -0.59 -8.53
N LEU A 45 -21.54 -1.18 -7.92
CA LEU A 45 -22.90 -0.66 -7.92
C LEU A 45 -23.40 -0.49 -6.48
N LEU A 46 -24.19 0.55 -6.27
CA LEU A 46 -25.04 0.73 -5.09
C LEU A 46 -26.47 0.96 -5.61
N ASP A 47 -27.43 0.19 -5.11
CA ASP A 47 -28.83 0.43 -5.41
C ASP A 47 -29.39 1.65 -4.65
N GLU A 48 -30.67 1.96 -4.82
CA GLU A 48 -31.35 3.08 -4.16
C GLU A 48 -31.34 3.00 -2.62
N ASN A 49 -31.13 1.79 -2.07
CA ASN A 49 -31.00 1.54 -0.63
C ASN A 49 -29.54 1.52 -0.18
N GLY A 50 -28.59 1.74 -1.09
CA GLY A 50 -27.16 1.68 -0.84
C GLY A 50 -26.62 0.25 -0.70
N THR A 51 -27.35 -0.78 -1.17
CA THR A 51 -26.90 -2.18 -1.17
C THR A 51 -25.82 -2.37 -2.23
N PRO A 52 -24.61 -2.83 -1.85
CA PRO A 52 -23.52 -2.99 -2.79
C PRO A 52 -23.66 -4.27 -3.63
N SER A 53 -23.29 -4.15 -4.89
CA SER A 53 -23.16 -5.26 -5.82
C SER A 53 -22.06 -4.97 -6.85
N CYS A 54 -21.65 -5.97 -7.65
CA CYS A 54 -20.69 -5.73 -8.71
C CYS A 54 -21.03 -6.45 -10.00
N LEU A 55 -20.55 -5.88 -11.10
CA LEU A 55 -20.50 -6.56 -12.39
C LEU A 55 -19.05 -6.76 -12.78
N ARG A 56 -18.75 -7.91 -13.37
CA ARG A 56 -17.48 -8.16 -14.05
C ARG A 56 -17.75 -8.26 -15.54
N LYS A 57 -17.14 -7.35 -16.31
CA LYS A 57 -17.37 -7.26 -17.77
C LYS A 57 -18.86 -7.24 -18.14
N GLY A 58 -19.64 -6.46 -17.38
CA GLY A 58 -21.07 -6.27 -17.58
C GLY A 58 -21.96 -7.42 -17.08
N ARG A 59 -21.41 -8.48 -16.49
CA ARG A 59 -22.17 -9.62 -15.96
C ARG A 59 -22.17 -9.62 -14.44
N LYS A 60 -23.31 -9.92 -13.80
CA LYS A 60 -23.39 -10.07 -12.35
C LYS A 60 -22.60 -11.30 -11.92
N GLU A 61 -21.50 -11.08 -11.24
CA GLU A 61 -20.56 -12.11 -10.80
C GLU A 61 -19.89 -11.64 -9.50
N GLY A 62 -19.56 -12.55 -8.62
CA GLY A 62 -18.88 -12.25 -7.36
C GLY A 62 -18.03 -13.42 -6.87
N PRO A 63 -16.97 -13.13 -6.10
CA PRO A 63 -16.11 -14.14 -5.50
C PRO A 63 -16.58 -14.57 -4.12
N ASP A 64 -16.08 -15.73 -3.64
CA ASP A 64 -16.20 -16.14 -2.24
C ASP A 64 -15.23 -15.39 -1.33
N ALA A 65 -14.12 -14.87 -1.87
CA ALA A 65 -13.14 -14.02 -1.16
C ALA A 65 -12.35 -13.19 -2.16
N VAL A 66 -11.74 -12.11 -1.66
CA VAL A 66 -10.88 -11.20 -2.43
C VAL A 66 -9.49 -11.11 -1.80
N ILE A 67 -8.45 -11.20 -2.63
CA ILE A 67 -7.08 -10.81 -2.28
C ILE A 67 -6.79 -9.51 -3.02
N ALA A 68 -6.82 -8.40 -2.29
CA ALA A 68 -6.60 -7.07 -2.84
C ALA A 68 -5.09 -6.78 -2.95
N ARG A 69 -4.61 -6.58 -4.18
CA ARG A 69 -3.20 -6.28 -4.49
C ARG A 69 -3.05 -4.88 -5.11
N MET A 70 -3.91 -3.98 -4.72
CA MET A 70 -3.96 -2.59 -5.16
C MET A 70 -3.93 -1.65 -3.96
N ARG A 71 -3.73 -0.36 -4.23
CA ARG A 71 -3.59 0.67 -3.18
C ARG A 71 -4.90 1.39 -2.87
N GLU A 72 -5.86 1.33 -3.79
CA GLU A 72 -7.15 2.00 -3.66
C GLU A 72 -8.07 1.21 -2.70
N PRO A 73 -8.45 1.78 -1.53
CA PRO A 73 -9.27 1.08 -0.55
C PRO A 73 -10.74 0.92 -0.96
N LEU A 74 -11.19 1.65 -1.99
CA LEU A 74 -12.59 1.66 -2.43
C LEU A 74 -13.10 0.25 -2.75
N TYR A 75 -12.33 -0.51 -3.55
CA TYR A 75 -12.72 -1.87 -3.94
C TYR A 75 -12.77 -2.81 -2.73
N SER A 76 -11.76 -2.77 -1.87
CA SER A 76 -11.76 -3.57 -0.63
C SER A 76 -12.99 -3.27 0.21
N ARG A 77 -13.30 -1.99 0.44
CA ARG A 77 -14.47 -1.56 1.21
C ARG A 77 -15.79 -2.00 0.56
N HIS A 78 -15.87 -1.93 -0.76
CA HIS A 78 -17.06 -2.35 -1.47
C HIS A 78 -17.36 -3.83 -1.27
N PHE A 79 -16.34 -4.69 -1.45
CA PHE A 79 -16.49 -6.13 -1.23
C PHE A 79 -16.74 -6.47 0.25
N GLU A 80 -16.11 -5.78 1.20
CA GLU A 80 -16.40 -5.92 2.62
C GLU A 80 -17.88 -5.62 2.92
N ARG A 81 -18.44 -4.56 2.33
CA ARG A 81 -19.86 -4.23 2.47
C ARG A 81 -20.79 -5.25 1.79
N MET A 82 -20.32 -5.96 0.77
CA MET A 82 -21.03 -7.10 0.18
C MET A 82 -20.97 -8.35 1.07
N GLY A 83 -20.27 -8.31 2.21
CA GLY A 83 -20.06 -9.49 3.09
C GLY A 83 -18.98 -10.45 2.58
N VAL A 84 -18.19 -10.05 1.58
CA VAL A 84 -17.10 -10.86 1.02
C VAL A 84 -15.83 -10.63 1.84
N PRO A 85 -15.16 -11.69 2.34
CA PRO A 85 -13.86 -11.57 3.00
C PRO A 85 -12.80 -10.96 2.08
N VAL A 86 -12.08 -9.92 2.56
CA VAL A 86 -11.06 -9.21 1.78
C VAL A 86 -9.70 -9.21 2.50
N PHE A 87 -8.65 -9.54 1.77
CA PHE A 87 -7.25 -9.56 2.19
C PHE A 87 -6.38 -8.75 1.19
N ASN A 88 -5.78 -7.60 1.53
CA ASN A 88 -5.90 -6.83 2.76
C ASN A 88 -7.23 -6.05 2.79
N GLY A 89 -7.82 -5.92 3.98
CA GLY A 89 -9.03 -5.13 4.16
C GLY A 89 -8.83 -3.64 3.88
N SER A 90 -9.94 -2.92 3.68
CA SER A 90 -9.94 -1.51 3.26
C SER A 90 -9.21 -0.60 4.24
N GLU A 91 -9.35 -0.85 5.54
CA GLU A 91 -8.69 -0.06 6.58
C GLU A 91 -7.17 -0.27 6.59
N VAL A 92 -6.72 -1.52 6.43
CA VAL A 92 -5.29 -1.83 6.27
C VAL A 92 -4.74 -1.15 5.01
N CYS A 93 -5.48 -1.22 3.90
CA CYS A 93 -5.12 -0.56 2.65
C CYS A 93 -4.98 0.95 2.84
N ARG A 94 -5.94 1.60 3.49
CA ARG A 94 -5.95 3.04 3.77
C ARG A 94 -4.75 3.46 4.63
N ILE A 95 -4.49 2.73 5.72
CA ILE A 95 -3.41 3.06 6.66
C ILE A 95 -2.03 2.79 6.04
N CYS A 96 -1.83 1.63 5.40
CA CYS A 96 -0.50 1.21 4.95
C CYS A 96 -0.03 1.90 3.67
N ASN A 97 -0.92 2.51 2.89
CA ASN A 97 -0.56 3.21 1.65
C ASN A 97 -0.28 4.70 1.83
N ASP A 98 -0.54 5.28 3.00
CA ASP A 98 -0.13 6.63 3.37
C ASP A 98 0.78 6.57 4.62
N LYS A 99 2.05 6.94 4.46
CA LYS A 99 3.03 6.92 5.56
C LYS A 99 2.62 7.78 6.76
N ARG A 100 1.85 8.85 6.53
CA ARG A 100 1.35 9.72 7.63
C ARG A 100 0.34 8.96 8.48
N GLN A 101 -0.60 8.25 7.83
CA GLN A 101 -1.59 7.40 8.49
C GLN A 101 -0.90 6.25 9.24
N THR A 102 0.06 5.58 8.58
CA THR A 102 0.85 4.51 9.20
C THR A 102 1.55 4.97 10.47
N LEU A 103 2.24 6.12 10.41
CA LEU A 103 2.99 6.66 11.56
C LEU A 103 2.06 7.10 12.69
N GLN A 104 0.92 7.69 12.39
CA GLN A 104 -0.09 8.02 13.41
C GLN A 104 -0.70 6.77 14.04
N PHE A 105 -1.01 5.74 13.26
CA PHE A 105 -1.53 4.48 13.76
C PHE A 105 -0.53 3.76 14.67
N LEU A 106 0.76 3.86 14.34
CA LEU A 106 1.87 3.27 15.12
C LEU A 106 2.39 4.22 16.22
N SER A 107 1.66 5.30 16.55
CA SER A 107 2.06 6.21 17.62
C SER A 107 2.26 5.44 18.94
N GLY A 108 3.33 5.77 19.66
CA GLY A 108 3.75 5.02 20.86
C GLY A 108 4.84 3.98 20.61
N LEU A 109 5.12 3.62 19.35
CA LEU A 109 6.30 2.83 19.00
C LEU A 109 7.52 3.75 18.71
N PRO A 110 8.74 3.31 19.01
CA PRO A 110 9.95 4.06 18.64
C PRO A 110 10.02 4.27 17.12
N MET A 111 10.17 5.54 16.70
CA MET A 111 10.29 5.91 15.31
C MET A 111 11.23 7.12 15.14
N PRO A 112 11.80 7.36 13.94
CA PRO A 112 12.53 8.60 13.67
C PRO A 112 11.63 9.81 13.88
N ARG A 113 12.20 10.92 14.39
CA ARG A 113 11.46 12.19 14.48
C ARG A 113 10.88 12.51 13.11
N THR A 114 9.58 12.77 13.05
CA THR A 114 8.82 12.93 11.81
C THR A 114 8.01 14.21 11.85
N THR A 115 8.03 14.97 10.75
CA THR A 115 7.16 16.13 10.52
C THR A 115 6.39 15.92 9.22
N PHE A 116 5.08 16.13 9.26
CA PHE A 116 4.26 16.17 8.05
C PHE A 116 4.40 17.56 7.43
N LEU A 117 4.81 17.58 6.16
CA LEU A 117 5.18 18.81 5.49
C LEU A 117 3.96 19.65 5.08
N THR A 118 4.14 20.94 5.18
CA THR A 118 3.28 21.96 4.57
C THR A 118 4.19 22.93 3.80
N PRO A 119 3.66 23.79 2.91
CA PRO A 119 4.46 24.81 2.22
C PRO A 119 5.21 25.77 3.16
N PHE A 120 4.77 25.85 4.43
CA PHE A 120 5.36 26.75 5.45
C PHE A 120 6.33 26.04 6.40
N THR A 121 6.57 24.74 6.20
CA THR A 121 7.50 24.00 7.06
C THR A 121 8.93 24.43 6.76
N PRO A 122 9.67 24.99 7.75
CA PRO A 122 11.05 25.38 7.53
C PRO A 122 11.97 24.17 7.47
N MET A 123 13.11 24.32 6.80
CA MET A 123 14.19 23.35 6.90
C MET A 123 14.69 23.26 8.35
N PRO A 124 14.80 22.06 8.94
CA PRO A 124 15.36 21.89 10.28
C PRO A 124 16.84 22.26 10.31
N GLN A 125 17.27 22.85 11.44
CA GLN A 125 18.66 23.32 11.63
C GLN A 125 19.58 22.28 12.29
N ASP A 126 19.01 21.17 12.76
CA ASP A 126 19.69 20.19 13.62
C ASP A 126 20.17 18.94 12.86
N GLY A 127 20.52 19.10 11.59
CA GLY A 127 21.17 18.08 10.77
C GLY A 127 20.36 17.61 9.56
N PRO A 128 20.87 16.63 8.83
CA PRO A 128 20.25 16.14 7.62
C PRO A 128 18.91 15.46 7.88
N VAL A 129 18.01 15.54 6.91
CA VAL A 129 16.70 14.88 6.93
C VAL A 129 16.43 14.10 5.65
N ILE A 130 15.55 13.14 5.76
CA ILE A 130 14.96 12.44 4.60
C ILE A 130 13.61 13.07 4.29
N VAL A 131 13.45 13.57 3.08
CA VAL A 131 12.16 14.04 2.53
C VAL A 131 11.58 12.96 1.62
N LYS A 132 10.27 12.72 1.72
CA LYS A 132 9.61 11.71 0.90
C LYS A 132 8.11 11.94 0.78
N PRO A 133 7.50 11.60 -0.37
CA PRO A 133 6.05 11.62 -0.52
C PRO A 133 5.35 10.64 0.43
N ALA A 134 4.17 11.02 0.90
CA ALA A 134 3.39 10.18 1.82
C ALA A 134 2.94 8.87 1.17
N CYS A 135 2.57 8.91 -0.10
CA CYS A 135 1.98 7.79 -0.83
C CYS A 135 2.94 7.11 -1.84
N SER A 136 4.26 7.34 -1.75
CA SER A 136 5.25 6.67 -2.61
C SER A 136 5.65 5.28 -2.08
N HIS A 137 6.19 4.44 -2.98
CA HIS A 137 6.57 3.07 -2.69
C HIS A 137 7.96 2.73 -3.26
N GLY A 138 8.59 1.70 -2.70
CA GLY A 138 9.85 1.18 -3.23
C GLY A 138 11.07 2.09 -3.07
N GLY A 139 10.98 3.17 -2.32
CA GLY A 139 12.04 4.19 -2.19
C GLY A 139 11.96 5.28 -3.26
N ASP A 140 10.89 5.32 -4.04
CA ASP A 140 10.65 6.35 -5.03
C ASP A 140 10.58 7.73 -4.40
N ARG A 141 11.30 8.69 -4.98
CA ARG A 141 11.40 10.10 -4.53
C ARG A 141 11.72 10.24 -3.04
N VAL A 142 12.64 9.41 -2.54
CA VAL A 142 13.19 9.52 -1.18
C VAL A 142 14.51 10.26 -1.27
N GLU A 143 14.58 11.48 -0.72
CA GLU A 143 15.71 12.38 -0.86
C GLU A 143 16.37 12.65 0.47
N LEU A 144 17.72 12.62 0.49
CA LEU A 144 18.54 13.12 1.59
C LEU A 144 18.76 14.61 1.39
N VAL A 145 18.36 15.40 2.36
CA VAL A 145 18.44 16.86 2.32
C VAL A 145 19.37 17.34 3.43
N GLU A 146 20.44 18.04 3.04
CA GLU A 146 21.49 18.54 3.93
C GLU A 146 21.64 20.08 3.84
N THR A 147 21.12 20.69 2.77
CA THR A 147 21.27 22.12 2.50
C THR A 147 19.93 22.77 2.17
N GLN A 148 19.85 24.10 2.37
CA GLN A 148 18.65 24.87 2.01
C GLN A 148 18.31 24.76 0.51
N PHE A 149 19.31 24.64 -0.35
CA PHE A 149 19.10 24.46 -1.79
C PHE A 149 18.38 23.14 -2.06
N GLN A 150 18.89 22.01 -1.54
CA GLN A 150 18.24 20.70 -1.65
C GLN A 150 16.85 20.69 -1.04
N TRP A 151 16.63 21.43 0.06
CA TRP A 151 15.30 21.55 0.66
C TRP A 151 14.30 22.18 -0.30
N ASN A 152 14.68 23.29 -0.94
CA ASN A 152 13.79 23.96 -1.88
C ASN A 152 13.50 23.09 -3.11
N ASP A 153 14.52 22.42 -3.66
CA ASP A 153 14.37 21.48 -4.79
C ASP A 153 13.44 20.32 -4.42
N ALA A 154 13.60 19.72 -3.22
CA ALA A 154 12.75 18.63 -2.75
C ALA A 154 11.29 19.07 -2.60
N LEU A 155 11.02 20.26 -2.05
CA LEU A 155 9.66 20.79 -1.94
C LEU A 155 9.05 21.11 -3.30
N GLU A 156 9.82 21.62 -4.25
CA GLU A 156 9.35 21.87 -5.62
C GLU A 156 9.01 20.56 -6.34
N ALA A 157 9.86 19.54 -6.21
CA ALA A 157 9.65 18.22 -6.79
C ALA A 157 8.39 17.51 -6.26
N LEU A 158 7.94 17.85 -5.06
CA LEU A 158 6.71 17.33 -4.48
C LEU A 158 5.44 17.91 -5.11
N GLN A 159 5.52 19.06 -5.78
CA GLN A 159 4.38 19.71 -6.46
C GLN A 159 3.11 19.81 -5.59
N GLY A 160 3.27 20.04 -4.30
CA GLY A 160 2.17 20.11 -3.33
C GLY A 160 1.58 18.78 -2.90
N GLU A 161 2.15 17.64 -3.33
CA GLU A 161 1.75 16.33 -2.82
C GLU A 161 1.95 16.24 -1.31
N PRO A 162 1.08 15.51 -0.60
CA PRO A 162 1.31 15.19 0.79
C PRO A 162 2.65 14.48 1.01
N ALA A 163 3.47 15.02 1.91
CA ALA A 163 4.81 14.52 2.15
C ALA A 163 5.19 14.62 3.63
N LEU A 164 6.32 14.02 3.97
CA LEU A 164 6.89 14.09 5.30
C LEU A 164 8.41 14.15 5.24
N MET A 165 9.01 14.75 6.27
CA MET A 165 10.44 14.64 6.56
C MET A 165 10.68 13.79 7.79
N GLN A 166 11.81 13.10 7.81
CA GLN A 166 12.26 12.30 8.96
C GLN A 166 13.74 12.55 9.23
N SER A 167 14.12 12.51 10.54
CA SER A 167 15.53 12.50 10.90
C SER A 167 16.22 11.26 10.34
N VAL A 168 17.48 11.42 9.94
CA VAL A 168 18.30 10.28 9.48
C VAL A 168 18.55 9.32 10.62
N THR A 169 18.38 8.03 10.37
CA THR A 169 18.61 6.99 11.38
C THR A 169 20.11 6.76 11.62
N ARG A 170 20.46 6.14 12.75
CA ARG A 170 21.87 5.83 13.09
C ARG A 170 22.55 4.89 12.09
N ARG A 171 21.79 4.12 11.31
CA ARG A 171 22.29 3.17 10.31
C ARG A 171 21.51 3.36 9.01
N PRO A 172 21.74 4.46 8.28
CA PRO A 172 21.03 4.72 7.04
C PRO A 172 21.30 3.62 6.01
N GLY A 173 20.35 3.40 5.11
CA GLY A 173 20.46 2.38 4.07
C GLY A 173 20.32 0.94 4.54
N ARG A 174 19.93 0.68 5.79
CA ARG A 174 19.65 -0.66 6.29
C ARG A 174 18.27 -0.75 6.89
N ASP A 175 17.50 -1.77 6.49
CA ASP A 175 16.23 -2.09 7.11
C ASP A 175 16.04 -3.60 7.27
N LEU A 176 15.37 -4.00 8.34
CA LEU A 176 14.97 -5.37 8.59
C LEU A 176 13.50 -5.53 8.24
N ARG A 177 13.19 -6.40 7.28
CA ARG A 177 11.82 -6.84 7.01
C ARG A 177 11.51 -8.10 7.80
N VAL A 178 10.49 -8.03 8.61
CA VAL A 178 9.96 -9.18 9.34
C VAL A 178 8.66 -9.61 8.67
N TYR A 179 8.60 -10.87 8.27
CA TYR A 179 7.39 -11.48 7.70
C TYR A 179 6.62 -12.18 8.81
N VAL A 180 5.38 -11.77 8.99
CA VAL A 180 4.48 -12.33 9.99
C VAL A 180 3.30 -12.99 9.29
N LEU A 181 2.99 -14.22 9.65
CA LEU A 181 1.85 -14.97 9.12
C LEU A 181 1.06 -15.55 10.30
N PHE A 182 -0.21 -15.22 10.39
CA PHE A 182 -1.10 -15.63 11.50
C PHE A 182 -0.50 -15.35 12.90
N GLY A 183 0.10 -14.16 13.07
CA GLY A 183 0.72 -13.76 14.32
C GLY A 183 2.11 -14.37 14.61
N GLN A 184 2.62 -15.24 13.74
CA GLN A 184 3.94 -15.86 13.88
C GLN A 184 4.97 -15.26 12.94
N ILE A 185 6.18 -15.00 13.42
CA ILE A 185 7.31 -14.58 12.59
C ILE A 185 7.80 -15.79 11.79
N VAL A 186 7.68 -15.70 10.46
CA VAL A 186 8.08 -16.79 9.55
C VAL A 186 9.39 -16.51 8.83
N ALA A 187 9.81 -15.25 8.72
CA ALA A 187 11.10 -14.89 8.12
C ALA A 187 11.52 -13.47 8.53
N GLY A 188 12.85 -13.22 8.45
CA GLY A 188 13.46 -11.90 8.55
C GLY A 188 14.48 -11.70 7.44
N VAL A 189 14.43 -10.56 6.76
CA VAL A 189 15.36 -10.22 5.66
C VAL A 189 15.98 -8.86 5.93
N MET A 190 17.30 -8.83 6.09
CA MET A 190 18.06 -7.60 6.14
C MET A 190 18.26 -7.06 4.73
N ARG A 191 17.82 -5.84 4.49
CA ARG A 191 18.13 -5.14 3.24
C ARG A 191 19.19 -4.08 3.49
N THR A 192 20.09 -3.95 2.53
CA THR A 192 21.11 -2.89 2.53
C THR A 192 21.02 -2.16 1.20
N ALA A 193 20.92 -0.84 1.23
CA ALA A 193 21.01 -0.01 0.03
C ALA A 193 22.40 -0.22 -0.61
N LYS A 194 22.41 -0.24 -1.94
CA LYS A 194 23.66 -0.28 -2.72
C LYS A 194 24.31 1.08 -2.77
#